data_61c421987fd15bbafa2da87e926cb802
#
_entry.id   61c421987fd15bbafa2da87e926cb802
#
_cell.length_a   1.000
_cell.length_b   1.000
_cell.length_c   1.000
_cell.angle_alpha   90.00
_cell.angle_beta   90.00
_cell.angle_gamma   90.00
#
_symmetry.space_group_name_H-M   'P 1'
#
loop_
_entity.id
_entity.type
_entity.pdbx_description
1 polymer ?
#
loop_
_entity_poly.entity_id
_entity_poly.type
_entity_poly.pdbx_seq_one_letter_code
_entity_poly.pdbx_strand_id
1 'polypeptide(L)'
;MCPRHTYVAIVGYTTDDLRFLTREGVAWSGGRISLAQVPAGPPARGRTASAHTELSAGGIELAAVAALAERIPLPGRVHHWVQTLQPAGRVQSLDARWEGPDLAGLKASGQVLGLSLAGATPAADAASATPGRPGIEGATISFDLQRDRGSARLSVQDGALWLPGVFEDPRLPLTRLDAQARWRIDGERIEVD
;
A
#
# COMPACT_ATOMS: atom_id res chain seq x y z
N MET A 1 -31.40 -26.11 30.57
CA MET A 1 -30.58 -24.90 30.49
C MET A 1 -29.97 -24.89 29.08
N CYS A 2 -30.64 -24.22 28.11
CA CYS A 2 -30.17 -24.20 26.73
C CYS A 2 -28.94 -23.30 26.58
N PRO A 3 -27.90 -23.73 25.89
CA PRO A 3 -26.77 -22.86 25.59
C PRO A 3 -27.25 -21.76 24.63
N ARG A 4 -27.11 -20.49 25.04
CA ARG A 4 -27.28 -19.34 24.15
C ARG A 4 -26.17 -19.37 23.11
N HIS A 5 -26.50 -19.77 21.90
CA HIS A 5 -25.62 -19.60 20.76
C HIS A 5 -25.53 -18.10 20.48
N THR A 6 -24.41 -17.48 20.85
CA THR A 6 -24.10 -16.12 20.46
C THR A 6 -23.63 -16.15 19.00
N TYR A 7 -24.50 -15.74 18.10
CA TYR A 7 -24.11 -15.57 16.70
C TYR A 7 -23.25 -14.30 16.59
N VAL A 8 -22.02 -14.46 16.17
CA VAL A 8 -21.13 -13.35 15.82
C VAL A 8 -21.42 -13.01 14.35
N ALA A 9 -22.10 -11.90 14.11
CA ALA A 9 -22.37 -11.45 12.75
C ALA A 9 -21.08 -10.82 12.17
N ILE A 10 -20.46 -11.48 11.21
CA ILE A 10 -19.39 -10.91 10.40
C ILE A 10 -20.05 -10.14 9.27
N VAL A 11 -19.82 -8.83 9.18
CA VAL A 11 -20.23 -8.02 8.04
C VAL A 11 -19.06 -7.95 7.07
N GLY A 12 -19.21 -8.51 5.87
CA GLY A 12 -18.17 -8.55 4.89
C GLY A 12 -18.68 -8.21 3.50
N TYR A 13 -17.82 -7.59 2.70
CA TYR A 13 -18.01 -7.34 1.28
C TYR A 13 -16.89 -8.04 0.54
N THR A 14 -17.23 -8.87 -0.45
CA THR A 14 -16.27 -9.53 -1.32
C THR A 14 -16.65 -9.31 -2.76
N THR A 15 -15.69 -8.92 -3.57
CA THR A 15 -15.84 -8.87 -5.03
C THR A 15 -14.79 -9.78 -5.63
N ASP A 16 -15.21 -10.69 -6.50
CA ASP A 16 -14.33 -11.52 -7.29
C ASP A 16 -14.41 -11.07 -8.74
N ASP A 17 -13.25 -10.78 -9.33
CA ASP A 17 -13.08 -10.45 -10.75
C ASP A 17 -13.96 -9.29 -11.24
N LEU A 18 -14.17 -8.26 -10.40
CA LEU A 18 -14.86 -7.04 -10.79
C LEU A 18 -14.12 -6.39 -11.96
N ARG A 19 -14.82 -6.21 -13.08
CA ARG A 19 -14.27 -5.55 -14.27
C ARG A 19 -15.17 -4.43 -14.72
N PHE A 20 -14.59 -3.29 -15.04
CA PHE A 20 -15.34 -2.17 -15.63
C PHE A 20 -14.42 -1.25 -16.43
N LEU A 21 -15.03 -0.46 -17.29
CA LEU A 21 -14.41 0.62 -18.01
C LEU A 21 -15.24 1.88 -17.78
N THR A 22 -14.61 2.94 -17.29
CA THR A 22 -15.30 4.23 -17.14
C THR A 22 -15.40 4.94 -18.49
N ARG A 23 -16.28 5.93 -18.58
CA ARG A 23 -16.41 6.76 -19.81
C ARG A 23 -15.13 7.49 -20.16
N GLU A 24 -14.30 7.78 -19.16
CA GLU A 24 -13.02 8.48 -19.30
C GLU A 24 -11.85 7.54 -19.57
N GLY A 25 -12.14 6.26 -19.83
CA GLY A 25 -11.12 5.29 -20.24
C GLY A 25 -10.36 4.61 -19.08
N VAL A 26 -10.75 4.80 -17.82
CA VAL A 26 -10.15 4.04 -16.71
C VAL A 26 -10.64 2.60 -16.77
N ALA A 27 -9.74 1.69 -17.08
CA ALA A 27 -10.01 0.27 -17.12
C ALA A 27 -9.66 -0.38 -15.78
N TRP A 28 -10.62 -1.09 -15.20
CA TRP A 28 -10.39 -2.01 -14.08
C TRP A 28 -10.38 -3.42 -14.65
N SER A 29 -9.22 -4.04 -14.72
CA SER A 29 -8.97 -5.30 -15.45
C SER A 29 -9.32 -6.56 -14.66
N GLY A 30 -9.88 -6.42 -13.49
CA GLY A 30 -10.18 -7.53 -12.58
C GLY A 30 -9.46 -7.38 -11.25
N GLY A 31 -9.62 -8.38 -10.41
CA GLY A 31 -9.02 -8.45 -9.09
C GLY A 31 -10.03 -8.82 -8.03
N ARG A 32 -9.52 -9.24 -6.89
CA ARG A 32 -10.31 -9.59 -5.72
C ARG A 32 -10.11 -8.56 -4.63
N ILE A 33 -11.20 -8.13 -4.01
CA ILE A 33 -11.18 -7.30 -2.81
C ILE A 33 -12.16 -7.92 -1.82
N SER A 34 -11.73 -8.12 -0.60
CA SER A 34 -12.55 -8.57 0.51
C SER A 34 -12.31 -7.65 1.70
N LEU A 35 -13.39 -7.12 2.25
CA LEU A 35 -13.38 -6.31 3.46
C LEU A 35 -14.34 -6.93 4.46
N ALA A 36 -13.86 -7.30 5.63
CA ALA A 36 -14.66 -7.89 6.68
C ALA A 36 -14.50 -7.13 8.00
N GLN A 37 -15.61 -6.88 8.67
CA GLN A 37 -15.64 -6.40 10.05
C GLN A 37 -15.97 -7.57 10.96
N VAL A 38 -15.00 -7.93 11.79
CA VAL A 38 -15.13 -9.01 12.77
C VAL A 38 -15.42 -8.39 14.13
N PRO A 39 -16.60 -8.60 14.70
CA PRO A 39 -16.94 -8.06 16.01
C PRO A 39 -16.12 -8.75 17.12
N ALA A 40 -16.09 -8.10 18.29
CA ALA A 40 -15.46 -8.69 19.46
C ALA A 40 -16.09 -10.06 19.79
N GLY A 41 -15.26 -11.07 19.90
CA GLY A 41 -15.72 -12.42 20.27
C GLY A 41 -15.94 -12.57 21.78
N PRO A 42 -16.74 -13.57 22.22
CA PRO A 42 -16.85 -13.91 23.61
C PRO A 42 -15.47 -14.32 24.15
N PRO A 43 -15.18 -14.01 25.44
CA PRO A 43 -13.90 -14.35 26.03
C PRO A 43 -13.70 -15.88 26.03
N ALA A 44 -12.73 -16.34 25.23
CA ALA A 44 -12.34 -17.74 25.21
C ALA A 44 -10.95 -17.87 25.85
N ARG A 45 -10.80 -18.75 26.81
CA ARG A 45 -9.55 -19.02 27.53
C ARG A 45 -8.84 -17.77 28.08
N GLY A 46 -9.59 -16.81 28.63
CA GLY A 46 -9.03 -15.60 29.23
C GLY A 46 -8.52 -14.54 28.26
N ARG A 47 -8.78 -14.67 26.95
CA ARG A 47 -8.46 -13.68 25.92
C ARG A 47 -9.75 -13.17 25.28
N THR A 48 -9.98 -11.88 25.35
CA THR A 48 -11.05 -11.21 24.62
C THR A 48 -10.53 -10.91 23.22
N ALA A 49 -11.22 -11.42 22.20
CA ALA A 49 -10.91 -11.02 20.82
C ALA A 49 -11.51 -9.63 20.57
N SER A 50 -10.67 -8.65 20.29
CA SER A 50 -11.09 -7.29 19.95
C SER A 50 -11.80 -7.27 18.60
N ALA A 51 -12.78 -6.35 18.46
CA ALA A 51 -13.35 -6.06 17.16
C ALA A 51 -12.27 -5.52 16.23
N HIS A 52 -12.22 -6.03 14.99
CA HIS A 52 -11.20 -5.63 14.02
C HIS A 52 -11.74 -5.67 12.61
N THR A 53 -11.05 -4.97 11.72
CA THR A 53 -11.30 -4.99 10.28
C THR A 53 -10.21 -5.77 9.58
N GLU A 54 -10.59 -6.58 8.63
CA GLU A 54 -9.70 -7.34 7.74
C GLU A 54 -9.93 -6.88 6.31
N LEU A 55 -8.85 -6.60 5.60
CA LEU A 55 -8.83 -6.29 4.17
C LEU A 55 -7.92 -7.30 3.48
N SER A 56 -8.42 -7.93 2.43
CA SER A 56 -7.61 -8.75 1.53
C SER A 56 -7.85 -8.29 0.10
N ALA A 57 -6.77 -8.14 -0.67
CA ALA A 57 -6.86 -7.72 -2.06
C ALA A 57 -5.78 -8.39 -2.90
N GLY A 58 -6.08 -8.65 -4.18
CA GLY A 58 -5.14 -9.26 -5.10
C GLY A 58 -5.53 -9.08 -6.56
N GLY A 59 -4.52 -9.06 -7.42
CA GLY A 59 -4.72 -8.89 -8.86
C GLY A 59 -5.15 -7.48 -9.28
N ILE A 60 -4.83 -6.45 -8.49
CA ILE A 60 -5.32 -5.08 -8.70
C ILE A 60 -4.24 -4.22 -9.36
N GLU A 61 -4.61 -3.49 -10.40
CA GLU A 61 -3.75 -2.51 -11.07
C GLU A 61 -3.72 -1.19 -10.28
N LEU A 62 -2.54 -0.75 -9.84
CA LEU A 62 -2.37 0.48 -9.05
C LEU A 62 -2.78 1.73 -9.83
N ALA A 63 -2.52 1.78 -11.13
CA ALA A 63 -2.94 2.91 -11.97
C ALA A 63 -4.46 3.09 -11.99
N ALA A 64 -5.22 1.98 -12.01
CA ALA A 64 -6.68 2.04 -11.95
C ALA A 64 -7.15 2.52 -10.56
N VAL A 65 -6.51 2.06 -9.48
CA VAL A 65 -6.79 2.55 -8.12
C VAL A 65 -6.49 4.04 -8.01
N ALA A 66 -5.36 4.49 -8.56
CA ALA A 66 -4.97 5.89 -8.56
C ALA A 66 -5.98 6.78 -9.29
N ALA A 67 -6.41 6.36 -10.47
CA ALA A 67 -7.42 7.08 -11.26
C ALA A 67 -8.80 7.15 -10.57
N LEU A 68 -9.19 6.10 -9.84
CA LEU A 68 -10.41 6.10 -9.03
C LEU A 68 -10.26 6.94 -7.76
N ALA A 69 -9.07 6.98 -7.16
CA ALA A 69 -8.77 7.74 -5.96
C ALA A 69 -9.02 9.24 -6.15
N GLU A 70 -8.86 9.76 -7.37
CA GLU A 70 -9.17 11.15 -7.70
C GLU A 70 -10.66 11.51 -7.56
N ARG A 71 -11.54 10.51 -7.54
CA ARG A 71 -13.01 10.65 -7.53
C ARG A 71 -13.66 10.30 -6.20
N ILE A 72 -12.88 9.69 -5.31
CA ILE A 72 -13.34 9.30 -3.98
C ILE A 72 -12.87 10.36 -2.98
N PRO A 73 -13.69 10.76 -2.00
CA PRO A 73 -13.29 11.68 -0.95
C PRO A 73 -12.29 11.01 0.00
N LEU A 74 -11.04 10.93 -0.43
CA LEU A 74 -9.92 10.42 0.37
C LEU A 74 -9.35 11.52 1.27
N PRO A 75 -8.71 11.17 2.39
CA PRO A 75 -7.93 12.13 3.17
C PRO A 75 -6.92 12.85 2.28
N GLY A 76 -6.79 14.17 2.41
CA GLY A 76 -5.97 15.01 1.52
C GLY A 76 -4.53 14.55 1.35
N ARG A 77 -3.94 13.93 2.39
CA ARG A 77 -2.59 13.32 2.31
C ARG A 77 -2.53 12.17 1.30
N VAL A 78 -3.54 11.29 1.31
CA VAL A 78 -3.58 10.13 0.39
C VAL A 78 -3.76 10.61 -1.04
N HIS A 79 -4.65 11.58 -1.25
CA HIS A 79 -4.90 12.20 -2.55
C HIS A 79 -3.61 12.82 -3.13
N HIS A 80 -2.93 13.63 -2.31
CA HIS A 80 -1.64 14.23 -2.69
C HIS A 80 -0.58 13.18 -3.04
N TRP A 81 -0.48 12.09 -2.29
CA TRP A 81 0.47 11.03 -2.56
C TRP A 81 0.19 10.32 -3.90
N VAL A 82 -1.06 9.99 -4.16
CA VAL A 82 -1.47 9.33 -5.41
C VAL A 82 -1.15 10.22 -6.61
N GLN A 83 -1.52 11.49 -6.57
CA GLN A 83 -1.26 12.44 -7.65
C GLN A 83 0.23 12.66 -7.87
N THR A 84 0.99 12.72 -6.79
CA THR A 84 2.41 13.06 -6.82
C THR A 84 3.27 11.87 -7.24
N LEU A 85 2.98 10.67 -6.74
CA LEU A 85 3.77 9.47 -7.02
C LEU A 85 3.34 8.74 -8.29
N GLN A 86 2.12 8.97 -8.77
CA GLN A 86 1.54 8.31 -9.95
C GLN A 86 1.84 6.80 -9.95
N PRO A 87 1.41 6.07 -8.92
CA PRO A 87 1.80 4.67 -8.76
C PRO A 87 1.24 3.82 -9.89
N ALA A 88 2.09 3.01 -10.49
CA ALA A 88 1.72 1.98 -11.45
C ALA A 88 2.30 0.64 -11.00
N GLY A 89 1.78 -0.44 -11.55
CA GLY A 89 2.12 -1.81 -11.18
C GLY A 89 0.91 -2.60 -10.70
N ARG A 90 1.14 -3.85 -10.33
CA ARG A 90 0.07 -4.78 -9.96
C ARG A 90 0.23 -5.26 -8.52
N VAL A 91 -0.79 -5.03 -7.70
CA VAL A 91 -0.91 -5.65 -6.37
C VAL A 91 -1.16 -7.14 -6.56
N GLN A 92 -0.15 -7.96 -6.30
CA GLN A 92 -0.25 -9.41 -6.35
C GLN A 92 -1.06 -9.94 -5.16
N SER A 93 -0.74 -9.42 -3.98
CA SER A 93 -1.43 -9.72 -2.73
C SER A 93 -1.32 -8.53 -1.77
N LEU A 94 -2.35 -8.32 -1.00
CA LEU A 94 -2.41 -7.38 0.11
C LEU A 94 -3.34 -7.97 1.16
N ASP A 95 -2.83 -8.15 2.36
CA ASP A 95 -3.59 -8.51 3.53
C ASP A 95 -3.34 -7.48 4.63
N ALA A 96 -4.40 -6.94 5.20
CA ALA A 96 -4.29 -5.97 6.28
C ALA A 96 -5.35 -6.24 7.35
N ARG A 97 -4.97 -5.97 8.61
CA ARG A 97 -5.84 -6.10 9.76
C ARG A 97 -5.57 -4.95 10.73
N TRP A 98 -6.63 -4.35 11.25
CA TRP A 98 -6.53 -3.25 12.21
C TRP A 98 -7.75 -3.17 13.12
N GLU A 99 -7.63 -2.47 14.25
CA GLU A 99 -8.67 -2.23 15.22
C GLU A 99 -9.08 -0.75 15.21
N GLY A 100 -10.38 -0.49 15.16
CA GLY A 100 -10.93 0.86 15.22
C GLY A 100 -10.53 1.80 14.08
N PRO A 101 -10.96 3.06 14.13
CA PRO A 101 -10.69 4.06 13.09
C PRO A 101 -9.23 4.56 13.09
N ASP A 102 -8.53 4.45 14.21
CA ASP A 102 -7.15 4.93 14.38
C ASP A 102 -6.09 3.92 13.92
N LEU A 103 -6.52 2.86 13.24
CA LEU A 103 -5.67 1.77 12.76
C LEU A 103 -4.84 1.13 13.89
N ALA A 104 -5.41 1.04 15.09
CA ALA A 104 -4.75 0.41 16.21
C ALA A 104 -4.43 -1.06 15.89
N GLY A 105 -3.27 -1.53 16.33
CA GLY A 105 -2.84 -2.90 16.05
C GLY A 105 -2.65 -3.22 14.58
N LEU A 106 -2.46 -2.20 13.70
CA LEU A 106 -2.27 -2.39 12.26
C LEU A 106 -1.19 -3.43 11.98
N LYS A 107 -1.57 -4.40 11.19
CA LYS A 107 -0.70 -5.36 10.53
C LYS A 107 -1.07 -5.38 9.06
N ALA A 108 -0.07 -5.28 8.19
CA ALA A 108 -0.29 -5.36 6.76
C ALA A 108 0.88 -6.06 6.10
N SER A 109 0.61 -6.93 5.16
CA SER A 109 1.62 -7.59 4.33
C SER A 109 1.15 -7.66 2.90
N GLY A 110 2.09 -7.66 1.98
CA GLY A 110 1.72 -7.70 0.57
C GLY A 110 2.89 -7.76 -0.37
N GLN A 111 2.53 -7.89 -1.65
CA GLN A 111 3.48 -7.88 -2.75
C GLN A 111 2.91 -7.07 -3.92
N VAL A 112 3.75 -6.22 -4.50
CA VAL A 112 3.46 -5.45 -5.71
C VAL A 112 4.49 -5.80 -6.76
N LEU A 113 4.04 -6.10 -7.96
CA LEU A 113 4.87 -6.42 -9.12
C LEU A 113 4.91 -5.26 -10.09
N GLY A 114 6.07 -5.01 -10.70
CA GLY A 114 6.24 -3.97 -11.71
C GLY A 114 5.93 -2.56 -11.18
N LEU A 115 6.17 -2.33 -9.88
CA LEU A 115 5.93 -1.03 -9.26
C LEU A 115 6.75 0.05 -9.95
N SER A 116 6.05 1.10 -10.37
CA SER A 116 6.66 2.31 -10.87
C SER A 116 6.11 3.51 -10.11
N LEU A 117 7.00 4.38 -9.68
CA LEU A 117 6.70 5.63 -8.99
C LEU A 117 7.39 6.77 -9.72
N ALA A 118 6.65 7.83 -10.01
CA ALA A 118 7.19 8.98 -10.70
C ALA A 118 8.20 9.73 -9.83
N GLY A 119 9.37 10.04 -10.39
CA GLY A 119 10.27 11.03 -9.85
C GLY A 119 9.76 12.46 -10.10
N ALA A 120 10.30 13.43 -9.39
CA ALA A 120 10.02 14.85 -9.65
C ALA A 120 11.31 15.66 -9.62
N THR A 121 11.48 16.52 -10.60
CA THR A 121 12.56 17.53 -10.60
C THR A 121 12.33 18.54 -9.47
N PRO A 122 13.40 19.12 -8.88
CA PRO A 122 13.26 20.22 -7.95
C PRO A 122 12.54 21.39 -8.61
N ALA A 123 11.77 22.15 -7.82
CA ALA A 123 11.22 23.42 -8.33
C ALA A 123 12.34 24.36 -8.72
N ALA A 124 12.16 25.07 -9.85
CA ALA A 124 13.19 25.95 -10.42
C ALA A 124 13.60 27.10 -9.49
N ASP A 125 12.76 27.43 -8.51
CA ASP A 125 12.95 28.51 -7.54
C ASP A 125 13.67 28.08 -6.25
N ALA A 126 14.03 26.80 -6.13
CA ALA A 126 14.77 26.32 -4.98
C ALA A 126 16.21 26.88 -5.07
N ALA A 127 16.49 27.97 -4.35
CA ALA A 127 17.81 28.60 -4.21
C ALA A 127 18.87 27.67 -3.55
N SER A 128 18.53 26.43 -3.33
CA SER A 128 19.37 25.38 -2.77
C SER A 128 19.35 24.19 -3.70
N ALA A 129 20.51 23.58 -3.93
CA ALA A 129 20.69 22.35 -4.70
C ALA A 129 20.00 21.14 -3.98
N THR A 130 18.70 21.24 -3.77
CA THR A 130 17.90 20.16 -3.16
C THR A 130 17.66 19.12 -4.24
N PRO A 131 18.08 17.87 -4.06
CA PRO A 131 17.78 16.81 -5.00
C PRO A 131 16.27 16.68 -5.21
N GLY A 132 15.87 16.38 -6.43
CA GLY A 132 14.46 16.08 -6.72
C GLY A 132 14.01 14.79 -6.02
N ARG A 133 12.71 14.53 -6.05
CA ARG A 133 12.20 13.29 -5.53
C ARG A 133 12.60 12.13 -6.43
N PRO A 134 13.21 11.07 -5.89
CA PRO A 134 13.55 9.90 -6.68
C PRO A 134 12.29 9.17 -7.17
N GLY A 135 12.40 8.53 -8.32
CA GLY A 135 11.42 7.61 -8.89
C GLY A 135 12.03 6.23 -9.10
N ILE A 136 11.19 5.26 -9.38
CA ILE A 136 11.58 3.88 -9.67
C ILE A 136 10.68 3.29 -10.75
N GLU A 137 11.24 2.43 -11.60
CA GLU A 137 10.53 1.71 -12.64
C GLU A 137 10.79 0.20 -12.55
N GLY A 138 9.73 -0.60 -12.67
CA GLY A 138 9.81 -2.05 -12.79
C GLY A 138 10.18 -2.79 -11.50
N ALA A 139 9.95 -2.19 -10.35
CA ALA A 139 10.30 -2.80 -9.07
C ALA A 139 9.28 -3.87 -8.63
N THR A 140 9.77 -4.92 -8.04
CA THR A 140 8.95 -5.82 -7.21
C THR A 140 9.22 -5.50 -5.75
N ILE A 141 8.16 -5.19 -5.01
CA ILE A 141 8.24 -4.92 -3.57
C ILE A 141 7.41 -5.93 -2.79
N SER A 142 7.97 -6.49 -1.74
CA SER A 142 7.24 -7.25 -0.72
C SER A 142 7.45 -6.59 0.63
N PHE A 143 6.40 -6.51 1.44
CA PHE A 143 6.45 -5.84 2.73
C PHE A 143 5.66 -6.58 3.80
N ASP A 144 6.09 -6.41 5.03
CA ASP A 144 5.40 -6.79 6.25
C ASP A 144 5.46 -5.60 7.21
N LEU A 145 4.30 -5.07 7.56
CA LEU A 145 4.15 -3.86 8.35
C LEU A 145 3.40 -4.19 9.65
N GLN A 146 3.89 -3.65 10.74
CA GLN A 146 3.18 -3.56 12.00
C GLN A 146 3.22 -2.10 12.43
N ARG A 147 2.38 -1.72 13.38
CA ARG A 147 2.26 -0.31 13.81
C ARG A 147 3.60 0.35 14.12
N ASP A 148 4.49 -0.38 14.77
CA ASP A 148 5.76 0.10 15.31
C ASP A 148 7.01 -0.43 14.60
N ARG A 149 6.84 -1.31 13.64
CA ARG A 149 7.94 -1.93 12.91
C ARG A 149 7.51 -2.44 11.55
N GLY A 150 8.48 -2.63 10.69
CA GLY A 150 8.23 -3.24 9.40
C GLY A 150 9.49 -3.71 8.72
N SER A 151 9.28 -4.41 7.64
CA SER A 151 10.32 -4.79 6.71
C SER A 151 9.81 -4.69 5.28
N ALA A 152 10.71 -4.37 4.37
CA ALA A 152 10.42 -4.39 2.95
C ALA A 152 11.62 -4.99 2.21
N ARG A 153 11.32 -5.70 1.14
CA ARG A 153 12.28 -6.14 0.14
C ARG A 153 11.90 -5.54 -1.18
N LEU A 154 12.88 -4.98 -1.84
CA LEU A 154 12.78 -4.39 -3.17
C LEU A 154 13.70 -5.16 -4.09
N SER A 155 13.20 -5.57 -5.24
CA SER A 155 14.03 -6.07 -6.35
C SER A 155 13.62 -5.39 -7.64
N VAL A 156 14.60 -5.04 -8.44
CA VAL A 156 14.43 -4.50 -9.80
C VAL A 156 15.20 -5.42 -10.73
N GLN A 157 14.57 -5.81 -11.83
CA GLN A 157 15.20 -6.51 -12.94
C GLN A 157 14.83 -5.79 -14.22
N ASP A 158 15.84 -5.35 -14.97
CA ASP A 158 15.67 -4.60 -16.22
C ASP A 158 14.74 -3.37 -16.07
N GLY A 159 14.99 -2.58 -15.02
CA GLY A 159 14.22 -1.39 -14.69
C GLY A 159 15.07 -0.12 -14.67
N ALA A 160 14.61 0.91 -13.93
CA ALA A 160 15.39 2.14 -13.78
C ALA A 160 15.13 2.83 -12.44
N LEU A 161 16.11 3.61 -11.98
CA LEU A 161 15.94 4.65 -10.98
C LEU A 161 15.92 6.02 -11.64
N TRP A 162 15.07 6.90 -11.15
CA TRP A 162 15.06 8.31 -11.50
C TRP A 162 15.63 9.12 -10.35
N LEU A 163 16.72 9.82 -10.59
CA LEU A 163 17.45 10.60 -9.58
C LEU A 163 17.64 12.05 -10.05
N PRO A 164 16.53 12.82 -10.13
CA PRO A 164 16.59 14.20 -10.64
C PRO A 164 17.45 15.10 -9.75
N GLY A 165 18.35 15.86 -10.38
CA GLY A 165 19.29 16.76 -9.69
C GLY A 165 20.51 16.06 -9.10
N VAL A 166 20.68 14.76 -9.34
CA VAL A 166 21.90 14.02 -8.95
C VAL A 166 22.83 13.81 -10.14
N PHE A 167 22.26 13.50 -11.30
CA PHE A 167 22.99 13.26 -12.55
C PHE A 167 22.46 14.15 -13.67
N GLU A 168 23.26 14.39 -14.72
CA GLU A 168 22.81 15.09 -15.93
C GLU A 168 21.69 14.34 -16.63
N ASP A 169 21.82 13.02 -16.78
CA ASP A 169 20.70 12.14 -17.13
C ASP A 169 20.12 11.58 -15.83
N PRO A 170 18.92 11.99 -15.45
CA PRO A 170 18.30 11.55 -14.20
C PRO A 170 17.88 10.07 -14.24
N ARG A 171 17.81 9.45 -15.42
CA ARG A 171 17.38 8.05 -15.58
C ARG A 171 18.59 7.11 -15.54
N LEU A 172 18.74 6.38 -14.46
CA LEU A 172 19.75 5.34 -14.29
C LEU A 172 19.13 3.97 -14.61
N PRO A 173 19.45 3.37 -15.77
CA PRO A 173 18.99 2.03 -16.10
C PRO A 173 19.65 1.00 -15.19
N LEU A 174 18.88 0.04 -14.72
CA LEU A 174 19.32 -1.03 -13.83
C LEU A 174 19.07 -2.39 -14.46
N THR A 175 20.10 -3.19 -14.58
CA THR A 175 19.95 -4.61 -14.90
C THR A 175 19.43 -5.36 -13.68
N ARG A 176 19.96 -5.04 -12.48
CA ARG A 176 19.54 -5.66 -11.24
C ARG A 176 19.79 -4.75 -10.04
N LEU A 177 18.83 -4.68 -9.15
CA LEU A 177 18.95 -4.11 -7.82
C LEU A 177 18.19 -4.99 -6.83
N ASP A 178 18.83 -5.36 -5.74
CA ASP A 178 18.17 -6.01 -4.60
C ASP A 178 18.46 -5.18 -3.35
N ALA A 179 17.41 -4.82 -2.62
CA ALA A 179 17.52 -4.06 -1.39
C ALA A 179 16.56 -4.63 -0.34
N GLN A 180 16.94 -4.53 0.91
CA GLN A 180 16.11 -4.87 2.05
C GLN A 180 16.22 -3.78 3.08
N ALA A 181 15.10 -3.35 3.64
CA ALA A 181 15.04 -2.43 4.76
C ALA A 181 14.22 -3.02 5.89
N ARG A 182 14.62 -2.75 7.11
CA ARG A 182 13.84 -3.00 8.32
C ARG A 182 13.79 -1.73 9.12
N TRP A 183 12.68 -1.45 9.75
CA TRP A 183 12.56 -0.27 10.59
C TRP A 183 11.76 -0.55 11.86
N ARG A 184 12.05 0.25 12.86
CA ARG A 184 11.30 0.31 14.11
C ARG A 184 10.98 1.76 14.42
N ILE A 185 9.79 1.99 14.90
CA ILE A 185 9.29 3.30 15.32
C ILE A 185 9.12 3.27 16.84
N ASP A 186 9.82 4.17 17.54
CA ASP A 186 9.68 4.34 18.99
C ASP A 186 9.37 5.82 19.25
N GLY A 187 8.06 6.11 19.42
CA GLY A 187 7.57 7.48 19.49
C GLY A 187 7.86 8.27 18.22
N GLU A 188 8.72 9.29 18.30
CA GLU A 188 9.15 10.12 17.17
C GLU A 188 10.44 9.60 16.50
N ARG A 189 11.07 8.59 17.09
CA ARG A 189 12.33 8.04 16.57
C ARG A 189 12.07 6.89 15.61
N ILE A 190 12.68 6.98 14.43
CA ILE A 190 12.66 5.90 13.41
C ILE A 190 14.09 5.38 13.29
N GLU A 191 14.26 4.10 13.56
CA GLU A 191 15.50 3.35 13.34
C GLU A 191 15.33 2.52 12.07
N VAL A 192 16.30 2.58 11.16
CA VAL A 192 16.31 1.85 9.90
C VAL A 192 17.62 1.06 9.80
N ASP A 193 17.48 -0.24 9.49
CA ASP A 193 18.57 -1.18 9.23
C ASP A 193 18.52 -1.68 7.77
#